data_c9c9157f1015d31889239e5fd096012b
#
_entry.id   c9c9157f1015d31889239e5fd096012b
#
_cell.length_a   1.000
_cell.length_b   1.000
_cell.length_c   1.000
_cell.angle_alpha   90.00
_cell.angle_beta   90.00
_cell.angle_gamma   90.00
#
_symmetry.space_group_name_H-M   'P 1'
#
loop_
_entity.id
_entity.type
_entity.pdbx_description
1 polymer ?
#
loop_
_entity_poly.entity_id
_entity_poly.type
_entity_poly.pdbx_seq_one_letter_code
_entity_poly.pdbx_strand_id
1 'polypeptide(L)'
;MYRTHNCGELRLKNLNQEVTLSGWVQKSRDKGFMLWIDLRDRFGVSQLIFDEKRSSKELFEKAKTLGREFVIQVKGSVIERTSKNPNIQTGEIEILVSELTILNKSLTPPFTIEDNTDGGEELRMKYRYLDIRRNSIKEKLIFRHKVSSEIRNYLTKLDFIDVETPYLIKSTPEGARDFVVPSRMNEGEFYALPQSPQTFKQLLMVGGIDKYFQIVKCFRDEDLRADRQPEFTQIDCEMSFVNQEDILNTFEGLTKHLLSSIKNIKVDEFPRMTYEEAMSKYGCDKPDIRFGMELGDLNDISKHKDFNVFNSSELVIGIAVPNGNTFTRKQIDSYTDWVRRPQIGAKGLVYVRCNDDGSFKSSVDKFYDQKDLTSWANKTGAKKGDLILILSGNTNEVRSQMSSLRLELAENLNLRNPNEFAPLWVTDFPLLEWDEESNKFHAMHHPFTSPKLDQLDLLKKNPKEVKANAYDLVLNGNEIGGGSIRIHDKNIQSLMFKHLGFSEDEANEQFGFLMNAFEYGAPPHGGIALGLDRLVAILHGEESIRDYIAFPKNNSGKDVMIDAPSKLDDLQLSELFLKLKDKK
;
A
#
# COMPACT_ATOMS: atom_id res chain seq x y z
N MET A 1 -1.60 7.64 -41.23
CA MET A 1 -1.62 6.89 -39.95
C MET A 1 -0.28 6.24 -39.74
N TYR A 2 0.34 6.32 -38.54
CA TYR A 2 1.68 5.77 -38.31
C TYR A 2 1.73 4.25 -38.19
N ARG A 3 0.61 3.58 -37.99
CA ARG A 3 0.55 2.10 -37.91
C ARG A 3 -0.85 1.60 -38.26
N THR A 4 -0.93 0.43 -38.88
CA THR A 4 -2.16 -0.31 -39.16
C THR A 4 -2.43 -1.34 -38.05
N HIS A 5 -1.37 -1.89 -37.42
CA HIS A 5 -1.40 -2.91 -36.37
C HIS A 5 -0.41 -2.58 -35.26
N ASN A 6 -0.64 -3.18 -34.09
CA ASN A 6 0.31 -3.14 -32.97
C ASN A 6 1.38 -4.23 -33.11
N CYS A 7 2.55 -4.04 -32.47
CA CYS A 7 3.65 -5.00 -32.55
C CYS A 7 3.36 -6.37 -31.88
N GLY A 8 2.32 -6.47 -31.05
CA GLY A 8 1.90 -7.73 -30.40
C GLY A 8 0.70 -8.42 -31.04
N GLU A 9 0.13 -7.87 -32.10
CA GLU A 9 -1.21 -8.23 -32.59
C GLU A 9 -1.23 -9.30 -33.68
N LEU A 10 -0.19 -9.32 -34.51
CA LEU A 10 -0.13 -10.14 -35.72
C LEU A 10 0.04 -11.63 -35.40
N ARG A 11 -0.63 -12.48 -36.22
CA ARG A 11 -0.63 -13.95 -36.11
C ARG A 11 -0.59 -14.57 -37.51
N LEU A 12 -0.50 -15.92 -37.65
CA LEU A 12 -0.55 -16.65 -38.93
C LEU A 12 -1.75 -16.29 -39.81
N LYS A 13 -2.90 -15.90 -39.20
CA LYS A 13 -4.07 -15.43 -39.98
C LYS A 13 -3.82 -14.16 -40.80
N ASN A 14 -2.77 -13.42 -40.48
CA ASN A 14 -2.37 -12.19 -41.16
C ASN A 14 -1.33 -12.41 -42.27
N LEU A 15 -0.97 -13.66 -42.59
CA LEU A 15 0.01 -13.95 -43.66
C LEU A 15 -0.36 -13.26 -44.96
N ASN A 16 0.67 -12.76 -45.66
CA ASN A 16 0.61 -12.01 -46.93
C ASN A 16 -0.11 -10.66 -46.85
N GLN A 17 -0.54 -10.21 -45.66
CA GLN A 17 -1.05 -8.86 -45.50
C GLN A 17 0.10 -7.84 -45.47
N GLU A 18 -0.10 -6.72 -46.15
CA GLU A 18 0.77 -5.56 -46.03
C GLU A 18 0.38 -4.78 -44.78
N VAL A 19 1.36 -4.51 -43.91
CA VAL A 19 1.15 -3.85 -42.62
C VAL A 19 2.14 -2.70 -42.43
N THR A 20 1.71 -1.69 -41.67
CA THR A 20 2.59 -0.63 -41.19
C THR A 20 2.67 -0.74 -39.67
N LEU A 21 3.91 -0.86 -39.15
CA LEU A 21 4.21 -0.90 -37.71
C LEU A 21 5.06 0.30 -37.30
N SER A 22 4.88 0.77 -36.07
CA SER A 22 5.73 1.78 -35.47
C SER A 22 6.05 1.40 -34.03
N GLY A 23 7.31 1.60 -33.64
CA GLY A 23 7.76 1.23 -32.30
C GLY A 23 9.23 1.57 -32.08
N TRP A 24 9.78 1.00 -31.01
CA TRP A 24 11.18 1.13 -30.62
C TRP A 24 11.96 -0.10 -31.03
N VAL A 25 13.18 0.11 -31.57
CA VAL A 25 14.15 -0.96 -31.87
C VAL A 25 14.66 -1.53 -30.54
N GLN A 26 14.20 -2.71 -30.17
CA GLN A 26 14.64 -3.36 -28.93
C GLN A 26 15.98 -4.08 -29.11
N LYS A 27 16.12 -4.86 -30.20
CA LYS A 27 17.31 -5.67 -30.48
C LYS A 27 17.54 -5.75 -31.96
N SER A 28 18.81 -5.72 -32.38
CA SER A 28 19.25 -5.92 -33.74
C SER A 28 20.23 -7.08 -33.81
N ARG A 29 20.09 -7.93 -34.83
CA ARG A 29 20.96 -9.08 -35.11
C ARG A 29 21.36 -9.06 -36.58
N ASP A 30 22.60 -8.68 -36.84
CA ASP A 30 23.20 -8.64 -38.17
C ASP A 30 24.02 -9.93 -38.46
N LYS A 31 23.75 -10.60 -39.59
CA LYS A 31 24.47 -11.75 -40.11
C LYS A 31 25.09 -11.48 -41.49
N GLY A 32 25.32 -10.22 -41.82
CA GLY A 32 25.91 -9.78 -43.08
C GLY A 32 24.86 -9.65 -44.20
N PHE A 33 24.25 -10.71 -44.62
CA PHE A 33 23.25 -10.75 -45.70
C PHE A 33 21.79 -10.70 -45.20
N MET A 34 21.59 -10.84 -43.91
CA MET A 34 20.29 -10.81 -43.24
C MET A 34 20.39 -9.99 -41.97
N LEU A 35 19.43 -9.11 -41.78
CA LEU A 35 19.29 -8.31 -40.55
C LEU A 35 17.92 -8.55 -39.95
N TRP A 36 17.88 -8.94 -38.67
CA TRP A 36 16.66 -9.05 -37.88
C TRP A 36 16.61 -7.96 -36.81
N ILE A 37 15.45 -7.35 -36.69
CA ILE A 37 15.17 -6.33 -35.71
C ILE A 37 13.92 -6.70 -34.94
N ASP A 38 14.01 -6.71 -33.62
CA ASP A 38 12.84 -6.83 -32.74
C ASP A 38 12.28 -5.41 -32.52
N LEU A 39 11.13 -5.14 -33.11
CA LEU A 39 10.39 -3.89 -32.95
C LEU A 39 9.37 -4.04 -31.83
N ARG A 40 9.43 -3.17 -30.81
CA ARG A 40 8.61 -3.21 -29.62
C ARG A 40 7.68 -2.00 -29.55
N ASP A 41 6.43 -2.24 -29.14
CA ASP A 41 5.52 -1.21 -28.64
C ASP A 41 4.93 -1.63 -27.27
N ARG A 42 3.87 -0.94 -26.81
CA ARG A 42 3.18 -1.29 -25.56
C ARG A 42 2.57 -2.70 -25.58
N PHE A 43 2.15 -3.18 -26.74
CA PHE A 43 1.37 -4.40 -26.91
C PHE A 43 2.22 -5.64 -27.14
N GLY A 44 3.49 -5.48 -27.50
CA GLY A 44 4.38 -6.60 -27.70
C GLY A 44 5.55 -6.31 -28.62
N VAL A 45 6.08 -7.38 -29.21
CA VAL A 45 7.26 -7.36 -30.08
C VAL A 45 6.94 -8.06 -31.36
N SER A 46 7.31 -7.48 -32.53
CA SER A 46 7.31 -8.15 -33.82
C SER A 46 8.72 -8.17 -34.38
N GLN A 47 9.14 -9.33 -34.94
CA GLN A 47 10.41 -9.42 -35.63
C GLN A 47 10.28 -8.85 -37.04
N LEU A 48 11.17 -7.94 -37.38
CA LEU A 48 11.38 -7.42 -38.73
C LEU A 48 12.53 -8.18 -39.36
N ILE A 49 12.42 -8.44 -40.67
CA ILE A 49 13.50 -9.04 -41.48
C ILE A 49 13.82 -8.13 -42.65
N PHE A 50 15.11 -7.89 -42.83
CA PHE A 50 15.70 -7.26 -44.02
C PHE A 50 16.61 -8.29 -44.67
N ASP A 51 16.36 -8.60 -45.93
CA ASP A 51 17.10 -9.60 -46.72
C ASP A 51 17.79 -8.88 -47.87
N GLU A 52 19.12 -8.93 -47.92
CA GLU A 52 19.91 -8.26 -48.95
C GLU A 52 19.49 -8.63 -50.40
N LYS A 53 18.99 -9.86 -50.61
CA LYS A 53 18.52 -10.32 -51.92
C LYS A 53 17.12 -9.83 -52.29
N ARG A 54 16.30 -9.47 -51.27
CA ARG A 54 14.87 -9.12 -51.45
C ARG A 54 14.60 -7.65 -51.19
N SER A 55 15.49 -6.97 -50.48
CA SER A 55 15.42 -5.53 -50.18
C SER A 55 16.26 -4.71 -51.14
N SER A 56 15.91 -3.44 -51.34
CA SER A 56 16.82 -2.55 -52.07
C SER A 56 18.11 -2.33 -51.25
N LYS A 57 19.24 -2.10 -51.94
CA LYS A 57 20.51 -1.82 -51.25
C LYS A 57 20.41 -0.63 -50.31
N GLU A 58 19.67 0.41 -50.68
CA GLU A 58 19.44 1.60 -49.85
C GLU A 58 18.69 1.26 -48.56
N LEU A 59 17.62 0.47 -48.65
CA LEU A 59 16.84 0.01 -47.50
C LEU A 59 17.68 -0.82 -46.55
N PHE A 60 18.47 -1.75 -47.06
CA PHE A 60 19.32 -2.64 -46.29
C PHE A 60 20.42 -1.88 -45.54
N GLU A 61 21.13 -0.96 -46.24
CA GLU A 61 22.16 -0.12 -45.62
C GLU A 61 21.54 0.84 -44.56
N LYS A 62 20.36 1.39 -44.84
CA LYS A 62 19.63 2.20 -43.86
C LYS A 62 19.27 1.39 -42.60
N ALA A 63 18.85 0.14 -42.77
CA ALA A 63 18.52 -0.73 -41.64
C ALA A 63 19.74 -1.02 -40.74
N LYS A 64 20.94 -1.15 -41.30
CA LYS A 64 22.19 -1.33 -40.54
C LYS A 64 22.52 -0.15 -39.62
N THR A 65 22.01 1.05 -39.90
CA THR A 65 22.25 2.24 -39.07
C THR A 65 21.36 2.30 -37.84
N LEU A 66 20.43 1.37 -37.68
CA LEU A 66 19.48 1.39 -36.57
C LEU A 66 20.13 1.01 -35.22
N GLY A 67 20.07 1.94 -34.27
CA GLY A 67 20.50 1.73 -32.90
C GLY A 67 19.35 1.28 -31.98
N ARG A 68 19.72 0.78 -30.81
CA ARG A 68 18.74 0.45 -29.76
C ARG A 68 17.89 1.68 -29.42
N GLU A 69 16.60 1.46 -29.17
CA GLU A 69 15.59 2.45 -28.79
C GLU A 69 15.33 3.53 -29.86
N PHE A 70 15.86 3.40 -31.10
CA PHE A 70 15.41 4.26 -32.20
C PHE A 70 13.92 4.05 -32.42
N VAL A 71 13.19 5.12 -32.66
CA VAL A 71 11.78 5.06 -33.04
C VAL A 71 11.69 4.97 -34.55
N ILE A 72 11.09 3.90 -35.02
CA ILE A 72 10.98 3.64 -36.49
C ILE A 72 9.54 3.34 -36.87
N GLN A 73 9.25 3.61 -38.14
CA GLN A 73 8.09 3.12 -38.84
C GLN A 73 8.58 2.19 -39.96
N VAL A 74 7.92 1.05 -40.11
CA VAL A 74 8.18 0.11 -41.20
C VAL A 74 6.88 -0.24 -41.90
N LYS A 75 6.95 -0.45 -43.21
CA LYS A 75 5.90 -1.08 -44.01
C LYS A 75 6.46 -2.37 -44.55
N GLY A 76 5.65 -3.43 -44.59
CA GLY A 76 6.11 -4.73 -45.07
C GLY A 76 5.01 -5.77 -45.06
N SER A 77 5.35 -6.94 -45.57
CA SER A 77 4.45 -8.08 -45.67
C SER A 77 4.66 -9.03 -44.49
N VAL A 78 3.57 -9.53 -43.93
CA VAL A 78 3.61 -10.57 -42.89
C VAL A 78 3.97 -11.90 -43.53
N ILE A 79 5.05 -12.52 -43.09
CA ILE A 79 5.50 -13.85 -43.56
C ILE A 79 5.64 -14.80 -42.37
N GLU A 80 5.57 -16.10 -42.61
CA GLU A 80 5.80 -17.12 -41.62
C GLU A 80 7.30 -17.22 -41.30
N ARG A 81 7.64 -17.29 -39.99
CA ARG A 81 9.03 -17.48 -39.56
C ARG A 81 9.51 -18.90 -39.85
N THR A 82 10.71 -19.00 -40.38
CA THR A 82 11.40 -20.28 -40.54
C THR A 82 11.72 -20.91 -39.17
N SER A 83 12.13 -20.09 -38.20
CA SER A 83 12.40 -20.53 -36.82
C SER A 83 11.43 -19.87 -35.87
N LYS A 84 10.41 -20.62 -35.46
CA LYS A 84 9.35 -20.13 -34.54
C LYS A 84 9.90 -19.87 -33.14
N ASN A 85 9.42 -18.81 -32.50
CA ASN A 85 9.78 -18.45 -31.11
C ASN A 85 8.54 -18.51 -30.20
N PRO A 86 8.40 -19.56 -29.37
CA PRO A 86 7.23 -19.70 -28.47
C PRO A 86 7.17 -18.68 -27.35
N ASN A 87 8.25 -17.94 -27.09
CA ASN A 87 8.33 -16.99 -25.96
C ASN A 87 7.69 -15.64 -26.26
N ILE A 88 7.29 -15.37 -27.50
CA ILE A 88 6.58 -14.13 -27.88
C ILE A 88 5.31 -14.47 -28.67
N GLN A 89 4.27 -13.68 -28.45
CA GLN A 89 2.95 -13.94 -29.03
C GLN A 89 2.93 -13.90 -30.56
N THR A 90 3.84 -13.14 -31.19
CA THR A 90 4.01 -13.02 -32.63
C THR A 90 5.10 -13.96 -33.18
N GLY A 91 5.55 -14.92 -32.39
CA GLY A 91 6.74 -15.73 -32.68
C GLY A 91 6.63 -16.70 -33.84
N GLU A 92 5.44 -16.84 -34.45
CA GLU A 92 5.23 -17.64 -35.65
C GLU A 92 5.38 -16.83 -36.96
N ILE A 93 5.36 -15.48 -36.83
CA ILE A 93 5.43 -14.57 -38.00
C ILE A 93 6.60 -13.60 -37.88
N GLU A 94 7.00 -13.05 -38.99
CA GLU A 94 7.92 -11.91 -39.10
C GLU A 94 7.48 -10.99 -40.22
N ILE A 95 7.99 -9.76 -40.23
CA ILE A 95 7.65 -8.76 -41.25
C ILE A 95 8.80 -8.60 -42.23
N LEU A 96 8.58 -8.99 -43.46
CA LEU A 96 9.51 -8.69 -44.57
C LEU A 96 9.35 -7.21 -44.94
N VAL A 97 10.32 -6.40 -44.55
CA VAL A 97 10.23 -4.93 -44.68
C VAL A 97 10.46 -4.48 -46.10
N SER A 98 9.57 -3.64 -46.60
CA SER A 98 9.67 -2.97 -47.91
C SER A 98 10.02 -1.47 -47.79
N GLU A 99 9.61 -0.84 -46.70
CA GLU A 99 9.89 0.59 -46.45
C GLU A 99 10.31 0.80 -45.00
N LEU A 100 11.27 1.72 -44.75
CA LEU A 100 11.77 2.08 -43.44
C LEU A 100 11.87 3.59 -43.32
N THR A 101 11.25 4.14 -42.27
CA THR A 101 11.41 5.54 -41.85
C THR A 101 11.93 5.60 -40.43
N ILE A 102 13.04 6.31 -40.21
CA ILE A 102 13.52 6.63 -38.87
C ILE A 102 12.74 7.87 -38.41
N LEU A 103 11.85 7.68 -37.43
CA LEU A 103 11.03 8.76 -36.89
C LEU A 103 11.83 9.59 -35.88
N ASN A 104 12.66 8.92 -35.06
CA ASN A 104 13.58 9.58 -34.15
C ASN A 104 14.75 8.68 -33.79
N LYS A 105 15.92 9.26 -33.59
CA LYS A 105 17.11 8.55 -33.11
C LYS A 105 17.12 8.54 -31.58
N SER A 106 17.87 7.62 -31.00
CA SER A 106 18.09 7.52 -29.54
C SER A 106 19.58 7.51 -29.25
N LEU A 107 19.94 8.11 -28.12
CA LEU A 107 21.23 7.82 -27.51
C LEU A 107 21.23 6.38 -26.96
N THR A 108 22.39 5.83 -26.66
CA THR A 108 22.49 4.56 -25.94
C THR A 108 21.85 4.73 -24.56
N PRO A 109 20.84 3.90 -24.19
CA PRO A 109 20.21 3.99 -22.88
C PRO A 109 21.23 3.79 -21.75
N PRO A 110 21.05 4.47 -20.60
CA PRO A 110 21.98 4.35 -19.47
C PRO A 110 21.90 2.99 -18.74
N PHE A 111 20.90 2.18 -19.06
CA PHE A 111 20.73 0.81 -18.60
C PHE A 111 19.96 -0.02 -19.63
N THR A 112 20.03 -1.33 -19.50
CA THR A 112 19.32 -2.26 -20.38
C THR A 112 17.81 -2.22 -20.13
N ILE A 113 17.02 -1.93 -21.18
CA ILE A 113 15.55 -1.86 -21.12
C ILE A 113 14.97 -3.27 -21.34
N GLU A 114 15.23 -4.15 -20.39
CA GLU A 114 14.75 -5.53 -20.29
C GLU A 114 14.39 -5.83 -18.83
N ASP A 115 13.60 -6.87 -18.56
CA ASP A 115 13.18 -7.17 -17.18
C ASP A 115 14.37 -7.52 -16.29
N ASN A 116 15.36 -8.22 -16.82
CA ASN A 116 16.68 -8.39 -16.17
C ASN A 116 17.59 -7.21 -16.55
N THR A 117 17.40 -6.07 -15.86
CA THR A 117 18.18 -4.85 -16.11
C THR A 117 19.44 -4.78 -15.23
N ASP A 118 20.47 -4.11 -15.74
CA ASP A 118 21.70 -3.74 -15.02
C ASP A 118 21.59 -2.38 -14.31
N GLY A 119 20.45 -1.69 -14.45
CA GLY A 119 20.20 -0.40 -13.82
C GLY A 119 19.80 -0.50 -12.35
N GLY A 120 20.57 0.13 -11.44
CA GLY A 120 20.18 0.32 -10.06
C GLY A 120 18.92 1.19 -9.89
N GLU A 121 18.28 1.12 -8.72
CA GLU A 121 17.01 1.81 -8.46
C GLU A 121 17.08 3.32 -8.73
N GLU A 122 18.12 4.00 -8.24
CA GLU A 122 18.28 5.46 -8.40
C GLU A 122 18.42 5.87 -9.87
N LEU A 123 19.19 5.11 -10.66
CA LEU A 123 19.36 5.35 -12.08
C LEU A 123 18.05 5.13 -12.84
N ARG A 124 17.29 4.09 -12.49
CA ARG A 124 15.97 3.83 -13.06
C ARG A 124 14.94 4.89 -12.70
N MET A 125 15.00 5.44 -11.49
CA MET A 125 14.15 6.57 -11.08
C MET A 125 14.51 7.84 -11.85
N LYS A 126 15.80 8.11 -12.06
CA LYS A 126 16.24 9.27 -12.86
C LYS A 126 15.80 9.20 -14.31
N TYR A 127 15.79 8.01 -14.89
CA TYR A 127 15.34 7.77 -16.26
C TYR A 127 14.03 6.97 -16.27
N ARG A 128 13.10 7.31 -15.39
CA ARG A 128 11.85 6.55 -15.18
C ARG A 128 11.05 6.33 -16.46
N TYR A 129 11.05 7.28 -17.39
CA TYR A 129 10.43 7.14 -18.72
C TYR A 129 11.05 6.02 -19.57
N LEU A 130 12.31 5.63 -19.34
CA LEU A 130 12.92 4.43 -19.96
C LEU A 130 12.57 3.17 -19.17
N ASP A 131 12.56 3.25 -17.84
CA ASP A 131 12.20 2.13 -16.97
C ASP A 131 10.76 1.64 -17.22
N ILE A 132 9.82 2.56 -17.48
CA ILE A 132 8.42 2.25 -17.84
C ILE A 132 8.32 1.44 -19.15
N ARG A 133 9.32 1.46 -20.02
CA ARG A 133 9.35 0.61 -21.23
C ARG A 133 9.58 -0.86 -20.91
N ARG A 134 10.12 -1.22 -19.75
CA ARG A 134 10.28 -2.61 -19.31
C ARG A 134 8.92 -3.23 -19.03
N ASN A 135 8.74 -4.51 -19.39
CA ASN A 135 7.46 -5.19 -19.19
C ASN A 135 7.07 -5.24 -17.73
N SER A 136 8.02 -5.54 -16.83
CA SER A 136 7.78 -5.62 -15.39
C SER A 136 7.16 -4.34 -14.79
N ILE A 137 7.56 -3.15 -15.25
CA ILE A 137 6.98 -1.88 -14.78
C ILE A 137 5.70 -1.53 -15.54
N LYS A 138 5.73 -1.69 -16.86
CA LYS A 138 4.56 -1.41 -17.71
C LYS A 138 3.33 -2.21 -17.28
N GLU A 139 3.51 -3.50 -17.00
CA GLU A 139 2.43 -4.40 -16.60
C GLU A 139 1.84 -4.00 -15.24
N LYS A 140 2.65 -3.52 -14.30
CA LYS A 140 2.19 -2.99 -13.01
C LYS A 140 1.30 -1.75 -13.19
N LEU A 141 1.67 -0.84 -14.09
CA LEU A 141 0.82 0.33 -14.39
C LEU A 141 -0.50 -0.06 -15.08
N ILE A 142 -0.45 -1.05 -15.99
CA ILE A 142 -1.65 -1.60 -16.63
C ILE A 142 -2.53 -2.31 -15.58
N PHE A 143 -1.93 -3.05 -14.65
CA PHE A 143 -2.64 -3.71 -13.58
C PHE A 143 -3.35 -2.69 -12.67
N ARG A 144 -2.65 -1.62 -12.27
CA ARG A 144 -3.26 -0.50 -11.54
C ARG A 144 -4.48 0.08 -12.27
N HIS A 145 -4.36 0.31 -13.58
CA HIS A 145 -5.47 0.78 -14.40
C HIS A 145 -6.67 -0.18 -14.35
N LYS A 146 -6.45 -1.48 -14.49
CA LYS A 146 -7.51 -2.50 -14.40
C LYS A 146 -8.23 -2.46 -13.06
N VAL A 147 -7.47 -2.45 -11.96
CA VAL A 147 -8.04 -2.37 -10.60
C VAL A 147 -8.88 -1.10 -10.44
N SER A 148 -8.34 0.06 -10.84
CA SER A 148 -9.07 1.34 -10.76
C SER A 148 -10.35 1.35 -11.60
N SER A 149 -10.33 0.71 -12.78
CA SER A 149 -11.52 0.60 -13.65
C SER A 149 -12.60 -0.29 -13.02
N GLU A 150 -12.20 -1.43 -12.43
CA GLU A 150 -13.14 -2.32 -11.73
C GLU A 150 -13.78 -1.66 -10.50
N ILE A 151 -13.01 -0.86 -9.75
CA ILE A 151 -13.53 -0.08 -8.62
C ILE A 151 -14.61 0.90 -9.10
N ARG A 152 -14.31 1.70 -10.13
CA ARG A 152 -15.30 2.63 -10.71
C ARG A 152 -16.54 1.93 -11.20
N ASN A 153 -16.37 0.82 -11.92
CA ASN A 153 -17.50 0.03 -12.43
C ASN A 153 -18.38 -0.50 -11.30
N TYR A 154 -17.77 -1.00 -10.21
CA TYR A 154 -18.51 -1.54 -9.07
C TYR A 154 -19.29 -0.44 -8.34
N LEU A 155 -18.63 0.65 -7.98
CA LEU A 155 -19.25 1.75 -7.23
C LEU A 155 -20.33 2.44 -8.04
N THR A 156 -20.12 2.69 -9.33
CA THR A 156 -21.14 3.27 -10.22
C THR A 156 -22.38 2.38 -10.32
N LYS A 157 -22.26 1.04 -10.32
CA LYS A 157 -23.40 0.11 -10.30
C LYS A 157 -24.20 0.16 -9.00
N LEU A 158 -23.61 0.68 -7.92
CA LEU A 158 -24.26 0.89 -6.62
C LEU A 158 -24.74 2.34 -6.44
N ASP A 159 -24.84 3.10 -7.52
CA ASP A 159 -25.29 4.50 -7.56
C ASP A 159 -24.38 5.49 -6.84
N PHE A 160 -23.09 5.17 -6.69
CA PHE A 160 -22.10 6.15 -6.23
C PHE A 160 -21.78 7.14 -7.36
N ILE A 161 -21.65 8.40 -7.00
CA ILE A 161 -21.28 9.50 -7.90
C ILE A 161 -19.80 9.85 -7.69
N ASP A 162 -19.02 9.85 -8.78
CA ASP A 162 -17.61 10.31 -8.78
C ASP A 162 -17.60 11.84 -8.79
N VAL A 163 -17.23 12.47 -7.66
CA VAL A 163 -17.23 13.93 -7.50
C VAL A 163 -15.83 14.41 -7.11
N GLU A 164 -15.27 15.31 -7.93
CA GLU A 164 -13.98 15.92 -7.65
C GLU A 164 -14.09 16.98 -6.54
N THR A 165 -13.15 16.97 -5.62
CA THR A 165 -13.02 17.94 -4.54
C THR A 165 -11.78 18.81 -4.73
N PRO A 166 -11.72 20.03 -4.16
CA PRO A 166 -10.58 20.94 -4.35
C PRO A 166 -9.28 20.40 -3.74
N TYR A 167 -8.15 20.73 -4.39
CA TYR A 167 -6.79 20.49 -3.85
C TYR A 167 -6.24 21.72 -3.11
N LEU A 168 -6.66 22.94 -3.45
CA LEU A 168 -6.27 24.15 -2.74
C LEU A 168 -7.31 24.43 -1.66
N ILE A 169 -7.02 24.00 -0.44
CA ILE A 169 -7.97 24.07 0.68
C ILE A 169 -7.37 24.83 1.85
N LYS A 170 -8.16 25.08 2.88
CA LYS A 170 -7.69 25.58 4.17
C LYS A 170 -6.95 24.45 4.91
N SER A 171 -5.87 24.79 5.62
CA SER A 171 -5.20 23.83 6.51
C SER A 171 -6.19 23.30 7.57
N THR A 172 -6.33 22.00 7.58
CA THR A 172 -7.17 21.25 8.53
C THR A 172 -6.35 20.05 9.01
N PRO A 173 -5.59 20.16 10.10
CA PRO A 173 -4.68 19.12 10.55
C PRO A 173 -5.44 17.83 10.88
N GLU A 174 -5.10 16.74 10.19
CA GLU A 174 -5.68 15.40 10.36
C GLU A 174 -4.66 14.37 10.91
N GLY A 175 -3.65 14.84 11.65
CA GLY A 175 -2.60 14.00 12.23
C GLY A 175 -1.22 14.15 11.58
N ALA A 176 -1.13 14.32 10.26
CA ALA A 176 0.12 14.62 9.55
C ALA A 176 0.34 16.13 9.41
N ARG A 177 1.54 16.53 8.97
CA ARG A 177 1.77 17.92 8.54
C ARG A 177 1.25 18.13 7.13
N ASP A 178 0.72 19.34 6.88
CA ASP A 178 0.24 19.75 5.57
C ASP A 178 1.39 20.22 4.68
N PHE A 179 1.31 19.91 3.38
CA PHE A 179 2.02 20.66 2.37
C PHE A 179 1.27 21.96 2.10
N VAL A 180 1.96 23.11 2.18
CA VAL A 180 1.36 24.43 2.02
C VAL A 180 1.79 25.10 0.73
N VAL A 181 0.86 25.84 0.10
CA VAL A 181 1.07 26.59 -1.13
C VAL A 181 0.78 28.07 -0.85
N PRO A 182 1.74 28.98 -1.02
CA PRO A 182 1.53 30.40 -0.75
C PRO A 182 0.54 31.02 -1.75
N SER A 183 -0.30 31.93 -1.29
CA SER A 183 -1.22 32.70 -2.12
C SER A 183 -0.58 34.00 -2.60
N ARG A 184 -0.42 34.17 -3.91
CA ARG A 184 0.05 35.44 -4.47
C ARG A 184 -0.98 36.58 -4.33
N MET A 185 -2.27 36.22 -4.26
CA MET A 185 -3.35 37.22 -4.21
C MET A 185 -3.64 37.71 -2.77
N ASN A 186 -3.24 36.96 -1.78
CA ASN A 186 -3.50 37.24 -0.37
C ASN A 186 -2.19 37.13 0.40
N GLU A 187 -1.58 38.29 0.67
CA GLU A 187 -0.29 38.38 1.37
C GLU A 187 -0.34 37.70 2.74
N GLY A 188 0.61 36.79 3.00
CA GLY A 188 0.73 36.06 4.26
C GLY A 188 -0.25 34.89 4.43
N GLU A 189 -1.12 34.62 3.44
CA GLU A 189 -2.05 33.51 3.47
C GLU A 189 -1.55 32.34 2.59
N PHE A 190 -1.93 31.11 3.01
CA PHE A 190 -1.52 29.89 2.35
C PHE A 190 -2.72 28.97 2.14
N TYR A 191 -2.72 28.29 1.00
CA TYR A 191 -3.50 27.07 0.82
C TYR A 191 -2.73 25.88 1.39
N ALA A 192 -3.45 24.85 1.79
CA ALA A 192 -2.89 23.53 2.08
C ALA A 192 -3.32 22.52 1.01
N LEU A 193 -2.49 21.51 0.77
CA LEU A 193 -2.88 20.34 -0.02
C LEU A 193 -3.58 19.33 0.89
N PRO A 194 -4.70 18.71 0.47
CA PRO A 194 -5.54 17.89 1.35
C PRO A 194 -4.83 16.58 1.75
N GLN A 195 -4.88 16.27 3.04
CA GLN A 195 -4.48 14.96 3.57
C GLN A 195 -5.50 13.88 3.21
N SER A 196 -6.77 14.28 3.11
CA SER A 196 -7.91 13.54 2.60
C SER A 196 -9.03 14.52 2.20
N PRO A 197 -10.04 14.13 1.42
CA PRO A 197 -11.20 14.98 1.13
C PRO A 197 -12.27 14.96 2.25
N GLN A 198 -11.90 14.67 3.51
CA GLN A 198 -12.82 14.38 4.60
C GLN A 198 -13.91 15.44 4.81
N THR A 199 -13.52 16.70 4.88
CA THR A 199 -14.51 17.78 5.12
C THR A 199 -15.45 17.97 3.93
N PHE A 200 -14.96 17.84 2.71
CA PHE A 200 -15.76 18.01 1.50
C PHE A 200 -16.74 16.86 1.29
N LYS A 201 -16.34 15.62 1.53
CA LYS A 201 -17.27 14.50 1.40
C LYS A 201 -18.42 14.56 2.42
N GLN A 202 -18.16 15.05 3.64
CA GLN A 202 -19.22 15.32 4.62
C GLN A 202 -20.15 16.45 4.16
N LEU A 203 -19.61 17.52 3.56
CA LEU A 203 -20.42 18.58 2.95
C LEU A 203 -21.25 18.07 1.77
N LEU A 204 -20.76 17.11 0.98
CA LEU A 204 -21.53 16.47 -0.08
C LEU A 204 -22.71 15.67 0.48
N MET A 205 -22.55 15.04 1.65
CA MET A 205 -23.67 14.34 2.33
C MET A 205 -24.73 15.36 2.79
N VAL A 206 -24.32 16.48 3.37
CA VAL A 206 -25.24 17.59 3.70
C VAL A 206 -25.89 18.15 2.43
N GLY A 207 -25.15 18.20 1.33
CA GLY A 207 -25.63 18.62 0.00
C GLY A 207 -26.55 17.62 -0.71
N GLY A 208 -26.81 16.44 -0.12
CA GLY A 208 -27.78 15.45 -0.65
C GLY A 208 -27.23 14.56 -1.78
N ILE A 209 -25.92 14.36 -1.85
CA ILE A 209 -25.30 13.47 -2.86
C ILE A 209 -25.51 11.98 -2.51
N ASP A 210 -25.86 11.65 -1.28
CA ASP A 210 -26.14 10.32 -0.74
C ASP A 210 -25.01 9.31 -0.82
N LYS A 211 -24.41 9.09 -1.99
CA LYS A 211 -23.30 8.15 -2.20
C LYS A 211 -22.22 8.80 -3.07
N TYR A 212 -21.12 9.09 -2.47
CA TYR A 212 -19.95 9.73 -3.10
C TYR A 212 -18.78 8.77 -3.16
N PHE A 213 -18.00 8.82 -4.24
CA PHE A 213 -16.64 8.33 -4.25
C PHE A 213 -15.72 9.25 -5.08
N GLN A 214 -14.43 9.10 -4.87
CA GLN A 214 -13.38 9.74 -5.69
C GLN A 214 -12.11 8.90 -5.65
N ILE A 215 -11.45 8.71 -6.79
CA ILE A 215 -10.05 8.22 -6.80
C ILE A 215 -9.16 9.46 -6.78
N VAL A 216 -8.69 9.82 -5.61
CA VAL A 216 -8.13 11.14 -5.29
C VAL A 216 -6.69 11.08 -4.83
N LYS A 217 -5.89 12.10 -5.19
CA LYS A 217 -4.56 12.34 -4.61
C LYS A 217 -4.70 12.95 -3.22
N CYS A 218 -3.95 12.36 -2.29
CA CYS A 218 -3.79 12.85 -0.92
C CYS A 218 -2.32 13.16 -0.66
N PHE A 219 -2.06 14.11 0.25
CA PHE A 219 -0.74 14.65 0.50
C PHE A 219 -0.45 14.65 2.00
N ARG A 220 0.67 14.05 2.43
CA ARG A 220 1.09 14.02 3.83
C ARG A 220 2.59 14.22 3.94
N ASP A 221 3.01 15.22 4.69
CA ASP A 221 4.41 15.48 4.98
C ASP A 221 4.84 14.67 6.21
N GLU A 222 5.13 13.41 5.97
CA GLU A 222 5.52 12.41 6.96
C GLU A 222 6.83 11.72 6.56
N ASP A 223 7.40 10.96 7.49
CA ASP A 223 8.57 10.12 7.22
C ASP A 223 8.26 9.05 6.18
N LEU A 224 9.11 8.95 5.17
CA LEU A 224 8.92 8.05 4.04
C LEU A 224 9.41 6.64 4.37
N ARG A 225 8.65 5.66 3.88
CA ARG A 225 8.96 4.23 3.96
C ARG A 225 8.71 3.57 2.60
N ALA A 226 9.03 2.28 2.48
CA ALA A 226 8.79 1.52 1.23
C ALA A 226 7.31 1.49 0.79
N ASP A 227 6.40 1.58 1.76
CA ASP A 227 4.94 1.56 1.60
C ASP A 227 4.28 2.95 1.77
N ARG A 228 5.07 4.04 1.86
CA ARG A 228 4.58 5.42 2.02
C ARG A 228 5.22 6.37 1.03
N GLN A 229 4.40 7.24 0.47
CA GLN A 229 4.79 8.34 -0.42
C GLN A 229 4.18 9.65 0.09
N PRO A 230 4.83 10.82 -0.10
CA PRO A 230 4.29 12.09 0.35
C PRO A 230 3.03 12.50 -0.41
N GLU A 231 2.85 11.96 -1.60
CA GLU A 231 1.63 12.00 -2.40
C GLU A 231 1.22 10.59 -2.79
N PHE A 232 0.01 10.20 -2.46
CA PHE A 232 -0.53 8.86 -2.69
C PHE A 232 -1.97 8.94 -3.16
N THR A 233 -2.56 7.81 -3.54
CA THR A 233 -3.93 7.79 -4.07
C THR A 233 -4.84 7.00 -3.15
N GLN A 234 -5.99 7.58 -2.81
CA GLN A 234 -7.08 6.92 -2.10
C GLN A 234 -8.28 6.67 -3.03
N ILE A 235 -9.01 5.59 -2.77
CA ILE A 235 -10.40 5.45 -3.14
C ILE A 235 -11.18 5.94 -1.93
N ASP A 236 -11.67 7.14 -1.99
CA ASP A 236 -12.40 7.78 -0.91
C ASP A 236 -13.90 7.69 -1.16
N CYS A 237 -14.66 7.25 -0.15
CA CYS A 237 -16.09 7.00 -0.26
C CYS A 237 -16.83 7.52 0.97
N GLU A 238 -18.07 8.00 0.76
CA GLU A 238 -18.98 8.41 1.83
C GLU A 238 -20.42 8.09 1.43
N MET A 239 -21.25 7.71 2.41
CA MET A 239 -22.66 7.35 2.22
C MET A 239 -23.53 7.99 3.30
N SER A 240 -24.71 8.48 2.92
CA SER A 240 -25.76 8.99 3.82
C SER A 240 -26.76 7.90 4.23
N PHE A 241 -27.43 8.12 5.37
CA PHE A 241 -28.49 7.25 5.91
C PHE A 241 -28.04 5.80 6.14
N VAL A 242 -26.83 5.63 6.65
CA VAL A 242 -26.17 4.33 6.86
C VAL A 242 -25.72 4.16 8.30
N ASN A 243 -25.63 2.91 8.71
CA ASN A 243 -24.94 2.45 9.90
C ASN A 243 -23.63 1.74 9.55
N GLN A 244 -22.89 1.27 10.55
CA GLN A 244 -21.61 0.57 10.36
C GLN A 244 -21.77 -0.66 9.44
N GLU A 245 -22.81 -1.48 9.62
CA GLU A 245 -23.00 -2.70 8.84
C GLU A 245 -23.22 -2.43 7.36
N ASP A 246 -23.92 -1.35 7.02
CA ASP A 246 -24.14 -0.95 5.62
C ASP A 246 -22.80 -0.64 4.92
N ILE A 247 -21.89 0.03 5.61
CA ILE A 247 -20.54 0.32 5.10
C ILE A 247 -19.74 -0.98 4.96
N LEU A 248 -19.66 -1.80 6.02
CA LEU A 248 -18.90 -3.04 5.99
C LEU A 248 -19.37 -3.94 4.83
N ASN A 249 -20.68 -4.15 4.68
CA ASN A 249 -21.24 -4.98 3.62
C ASN A 249 -20.94 -4.44 2.21
N THR A 250 -21.02 -3.12 2.01
CA THR A 250 -20.75 -2.48 0.72
C THR A 250 -19.28 -2.68 0.29
N PHE A 251 -18.33 -2.46 1.20
CA PHE A 251 -16.90 -2.51 0.88
C PHE A 251 -16.30 -3.92 0.99
N GLU A 252 -16.92 -4.81 1.76
CA GLU A 252 -16.70 -6.25 1.64
C GLU A 252 -17.08 -6.74 0.24
N GLY A 253 -18.25 -6.33 -0.26
CA GLY A 253 -18.68 -6.61 -1.62
C GLY A 253 -17.72 -6.10 -2.69
N LEU A 254 -17.19 -4.87 -2.55
CA LEU A 254 -16.17 -4.33 -3.45
C LEU A 254 -14.90 -5.19 -3.44
N THR A 255 -14.42 -5.57 -2.26
CA THR A 255 -13.20 -6.36 -2.12
C THR A 255 -13.37 -7.77 -2.70
N LYS A 256 -14.50 -8.43 -2.44
CA LYS A 256 -14.88 -9.71 -3.07
C LYS A 256 -14.93 -9.61 -4.59
N HIS A 257 -15.51 -8.52 -5.10
CA HIS A 257 -15.55 -8.25 -6.54
C HIS A 257 -14.14 -8.13 -7.14
N LEU A 258 -13.24 -7.39 -6.50
CA LEU A 258 -11.85 -7.24 -6.98
C LEU A 258 -11.10 -8.58 -6.94
N LEU A 259 -11.20 -9.34 -5.86
CA LEU A 259 -10.57 -10.67 -5.76
C LEU A 259 -11.10 -11.63 -6.83
N SER A 260 -12.38 -11.58 -7.12
CA SER A 260 -13.00 -12.41 -8.16
C SER A 260 -12.61 -11.97 -9.57
N SER A 261 -12.75 -10.67 -9.90
CA SER A 261 -12.57 -10.17 -11.27
C SER A 261 -11.10 -10.04 -11.68
N ILE A 262 -10.21 -9.73 -10.73
CA ILE A 262 -8.78 -9.49 -10.99
C ILE A 262 -7.95 -10.75 -10.76
N LYS A 263 -8.24 -11.51 -9.68
CA LYS A 263 -7.44 -12.67 -9.26
C LYS A 263 -8.13 -14.01 -9.52
N ASN A 264 -9.41 -14.01 -9.90
CA ASN A 264 -10.25 -15.21 -10.05
C ASN A 264 -10.34 -16.04 -8.74
N ILE A 265 -10.35 -15.35 -7.60
CA ILE A 265 -10.43 -15.94 -6.25
C ILE A 265 -11.79 -15.58 -5.65
N LYS A 266 -12.48 -16.58 -5.10
CA LYS A 266 -13.68 -16.38 -4.29
C LYS A 266 -13.31 -16.43 -2.82
N VAL A 267 -13.78 -15.46 -2.07
CA VAL A 267 -13.62 -15.37 -0.61
C VAL A 267 -15.02 -15.34 0.00
N ASP A 268 -15.19 -16.10 1.09
CA ASP A 268 -16.43 -16.12 1.88
C ASP A 268 -16.60 -14.81 2.67
N GLU A 269 -17.43 -14.80 3.71
CA GLU A 269 -17.59 -13.68 4.61
C GLU A 269 -16.26 -13.35 5.31
N PHE A 270 -15.98 -12.06 5.46
CA PHE A 270 -14.76 -11.63 6.14
C PHE A 270 -14.92 -11.81 7.66
N PRO A 271 -13.94 -12.44 8.32
CA PRO A 271 -13.91 -12.46 9.77
C PRO A 271 -14.00 -11.04 10.35
N ARG A 272 -14.71 -10.91 11.45
CA ARG A 272 -14.80 -9.66 12.23
C ARG A 272 -14.10 -9.85 13.55
N MET A 273 -13.28 -8.91 13.92
CA MET A 273 -12.47 -8.93 15.13
C MET A 273 -12.54 -7.55 15.77
N THR A 274 -12.70 -7.50 17.07
CA THR A 274 -12.56 -6.22 17.78
C THR A 274 -11.08 -5.82 17.87
N TYR A 275 -10.81 -4.53 18.03
CA TYR A 275 -9.45 -4.02 18.27
C TYR A 275 -8.79 -4.74 19.45
N GLU A 276 -9.54 -4.95 20.55
CA GLU A 276 -9.03 -5.63 21.73
C GLU A 276 -8.64 -7.09 21.45
N GLU A 277 -9.46 -7.81 20.66
CA GLU A 277 -9.13 -9.16 20.22
C GLU A 277 -7.91 -9.19 19.31
N ALA A 278 -7.79 -8.26 18.37
CA ALA A 278 -6.64 -8.13 17.48
C ALA A 278 -5.35 -7.88 18.29
N MET A 279 -5.39 -6.95 19.22
CA MET A 279 -4.27 -6.63 20.11
C MET A 279 -3.92 -7.78 21.07
N SER A 280 -4.91 -8.52 21.57
CA SER A 280 -4.64 -9.64 22.47
C SER A 280 -4.11 -10.88 21.76
N LYS A 281 -4.64 -11.21 20.58
CA LYS A 281 -4.29 -12.42 19.83
C LYS A 281 -3.09 -12.24 18.89
N TYR A 282 -2.85 -11.03 18.37
CA TYR A 282 -1.83 -10.80 17.34
C TYR A 282 -0.87 -9.67 17.69
N GLY A 283 -1.14 -8.89 18.72
CA GLY A 283 -0.31 -7.79 19.18
C GLY A 283 -0.31 -6.56 18.25
N CYS A 284 -1.24 -6.49 17.32
CA CYS A 284 -1.41 -5.36 16.38
C CYS A 284 -2.87 -5.23 15.93
N ASP A 285 -3.23 -4.06 15.43
CA ASP A 285 -4.53 -3.69 14.88
C ASP A 285 -4.79 -4.19 13.43
N LYS A 286 -3.77 -4.74 12.78
CA LYS A 286 -3.80 -5.23 11.40
C LYS A 286 -3.19 -6.63 11.27
N PRO A 287 -3.81 -7.66 11.87
CA PRO A 287 -3.24 -8.99 11.92
C PRO A 287 -3.20 -9.67 10.54
N ASP A 288 -2.11 -10.39 10.27
CA ASP A 288 -2.06 -11.36 9.17
C ASP A 288 -2.61 -12.69 9.67
N ILE A 289 -3.80 -13.07 9.19
CA ILE A 289 -4.50 -14.27 9.63
C ILE A 289 -4.28 -15.48 8.69
N ARG A 290 -3.37 -15.40 7.70
CA ARG A 290 -3.03 -16.52 6.81
C ARG A 290 -2.34 -17.68 7.55
N PHE A 291 -1.84 -17.44 8.74
CA PHE A 291 -1.14 -18.42 9.56
C PHE A 291 -1.46 -18.21 11.04
N GLY A 292 -1.28 -19.27 11.82
CA GLY A 292 -1.52 -19.27 13.27
C GLY A 292 -0.50 -18.44 14.07
N MET A 293 0.08 -19.01 15.11
CA MET A 293 0.97 -18.36 16.09
C MET A 293 0.27 -17.22 16.83
N GLU A 294 -0.97 -17.44 17.28
CA GLU A 294 -1.67 -16.49 18.15
C GLU A 294 -0.93 -16.31 19.47
N LEU A 295 -1.00 -15.11 20.05
CA LEU A 295 -0.39 -14.77 21.31
C LEU A 295 -1.14 -15.45 22.47
N GLY A 296 -0.43 -16.17 23.34
CA GLY A 296 -0.93 -16.70 24.59
C GLY A 296 -0.49 -15.82 25.77
N ASP A 297 -1.45 -15.30 26.54
CA ASP A 297 -1.16 -14.60 27.79
C ASP A 297 -0.71 -15.58 28.87
N LEU A 298 0.50 -15.39 29.38
CA LEU A 298 1.13 -16.28 30.37
C LEU A 298 1.22 -15.64 31.78
N ASN A 299 0.68 -14.44 31.98
CA ASN A 299 0.80 -13.71 33.25
C ASN A 299 0.47 -14.55 34.47
N ASP A 300 -0.72 -15.18 34.48
CA ASP A 300 -1.25 -15.90 35.63
C ASP A 300 -0.44 -17.17 35.98
N ILE A 301 0.26 -17.73 35.00
CA ILE A 301 0.97 -19.01 35.11
C ILE A 301 2.50 -18.88 35.08
N SER A 302 3.04 -17.68 34.82
CA SER A 302 4.48 -17.44 34.75
C SER A 302 5.02 -16.55 35.85
N LYS A 303 4.20 -15.70 36.44
CA LYS A 303 4.57 -14.86 37.59
C LYS A 303 4.52 -15.62 38.89
N HIS A 304 5.08 -15.08 39.96
CA HIS A 304 5.16 -15.67 41.30
C HIS A 304 6.15 -16.85 41.47
N LYS A 305 7.12 -16.96 40.56
CA LYS A 305 8.31 -17.81 40.67
C LYS A 305 9.55 -16.93 40.89
N ASP A 306 10.70 -17.50 41.21
CA ASP A 306 11.95 -16.75 41.43
C ASP A 306 12.62 -16.24 40.14
N PHE A 307 11.80 -15.84 39.16
CA PHE A 307 12.27 -15.25 37.91
C PHE A 307 11.83 -13.80 37.77
N ASN A 308 12.68 -12.90 38.27
CA ASN A 308 12.40 -11.46 38.36
C ASN A 308 12.03 -10.79 37.03
N VAL A 309 12.55 -11.30 35.90
CA VAL A 309 12.25 -10.73 34.58
C VAL A 309 10.74 -10.77 34.29
N PHE A 310 10.06 -11.86 34.62
CA PHE A 310 8.62 -11.96 34.44
C PHE A 310 7.84 -11.23 35.55
N ASN A 311 8.33 -11.34 36.78
CA ASN A 311 7.65 -10.70 37.92
C ASN A 311 7.57 -9.17 37.82
N SER A 312 8.61 -8.54 37.24
CA SER A 312 8.67 -7.09 37.03
C SER A 312 8.00 -6.58 35.76
N SER A 313 7.53 -7.48 34.89
CA SER A 313 6.87 -7.12 33.63
C SER A 313 5.36 -6.92 33.84
N GLU A 314 4.76 -6.02 33.08
CA GLU A 314 3.29 -5.87 33.06
C GLU A 314 2.66 -7.08 32.37
N LEU A 315 3.22 -7.49 31.25
CA LEU A 315 2.70 -8.58 30.41
C LEU A 315 3.81 -9.56 30.05
N VAL A 316 3.48 -10.86 30.12
CA VAL A 316 4.29 -12.00 29.63
C VAL A 316 3.47 -12.74 28.59
N ILE A 317 3.91 -12.78 27.35
CA ILE A 317 3.21 -13.43 26.24
C ILE A 317 4.12 -14.39 25.48
N GLY A 318 3.52 -15.45 24.95
CA GLY A 318 4.21 -16.45 24.14
C GLY A 318 3.48 -16.77 22.86
N ILE A 319 4.22 -17.26 21.86
CA ILE A 319 3.70 -17.85 20.63
C ILE A 319 4.25 -19.26 20.45
N ALA A 320 3.46 -20.14 19.84
CA ALA A 320 3.89 -21.48 19.44
C ALA A 320 4.32 -21.48 17.97
N VAL A 321 5.59 -21.76 17.72
CA VAL A 321 6.17 -21.85 16.37
C VAL A 321 6.05 -23.30 15.88
N PRO A 322 5.27 -23.60 14.85
CA PRO A 322 5.06 -24.96 14.36
C PRO A 322 6.38 -25.64 13.93
N ASN A 323 6.62 -26.86 14.37
CA ASN A 323 7.83 -27.66 14.10
C ASN A 323 9.16 -26.96 14.50
N GLY A 324 9.09 -25.93 15.34
CA GLY A 324 10.23 -25.10 15.72
C GLY A 324 11.20 -25.77 16.69
N ASN A 325 10.88 -26.97 17.27
CA ASN A 325 11.82 -27.66 18.12
C ASN A 325 13.08 -28.11 17.36
N THR A 326 13.01 -28.19 16.03
CA THR A 326 14.14 -28.49 15.14
C THR A 326 15.13 -27.33 14.97
N PHE A 327 14.78 -26.13 15.40
CA PHE A 327 15.67 -24.97 15.30
C PHE A 327 16.97 -25.23 16.06
N THR A 328 18.10 -24.99 15.41
CA THR A 328 19.41 -25.07 16.02
C THR A 328 19.57 -24.00 17.10
N ARG A 329 20.53 -24.18 18.02
CA ARG A 329 20.89 -23.16 18.98
C ARG A 329 21.20 -21.81 18.32
N LYS A 330 21.95 -21.85 17.20
CA LYS A 330 22.33 -20.66 16.43
C LYS A 330 21.12 -19.91 15.87
N GLN A 331 20.10 -20.61 15.42
CA GLN A 331 18.85 -19.96 14.94
C GLN A 331 18.10 -19.27 16.08
N ILE A 332 17.97 -19.90 17.24
CA ILE A 332 17.32 -19.30 18.41
C ILE A 332 18.13 -18.08 18.91
N ASP A 333 19.45 -18.20 18.96
CA ASP A 333 20.33 -17.07 19.33
C ASP A 333 20.18 -15.91 18.32
N SER A 334 20.05 -16.20 17.00
CA SER A 334 19.78 -15.19 15.98
C SER A 334 18.43 -14.46 16.19
N TYR A 335 17.35 -15.15 16.57
CA TYR A 335 16.09 -14.50 16.92
C TYR A 335 16.21 -13.69 18.21
N THR A 336 17.00 -14.16 19.17
CA THR A 336 17.28 -13.39 20.40
C THR A 336 17.99 -12.09 20.11
N ASP A 337 18.97 -12.11 19.20
CA ASP A 337 19.67 -10.90 18.74
C ASP A 337 18.76 -10.00 17.91
N TRP A 338 17.89 -10.61 17.09
CA TRP A 338 16.93 -9.87 16.26
C TRP A 338 15.92 -9.08 17.11
N VAL A 339 15.33 -9.68 18.16
CA VAL A 339 14.40 -8.97 19.05
C VAL A 339 15.05 -7.87 19.88
N ARG A 340 16.37 -7.94 20.10
CA ARG A 340 17.14 -6.93 20.83
C ARG A 340 17.52 -5.72 19.98
N ARG A 341 17.35 -5.77 18.66
CA ARG A 341 17.65 -4.62 17.78
C ARG A 341 16.86 -3.39 18.24
N PRO A 342 17.43 -2.17 18.13
CA PRO A 342 16.76 -0.94 18.57
C PRO A 342 15.35 -0.75 17.98
N GLN A 343 15.14 -1.23 16.75
CA GLN A 343 13.84 -1.14 16.05
C GLN A 343 12.75 -2.04 16.68
N ILE A 344 13.14 -3.10 17.39
CA ILE A 344 12.22 -4.00 18.09
C ILE A 344 12.22 -3.70 19.59
N GLY A 345 13.40 -3.58 20.20
CA GLY A 345 13.59 -3.08 21.56
C GLY A 345 13.30 -4.07 22.69
N ALA A 346 13.15 -5.38 22.41
CA ALA A 346 12.94 -6.37 23.47
C ALA A 346 14.23 -6.64 24.25
N LYS A 347 14.09 -6.86 25.55
CA LYS A 347 15.24 -7.08 26.46
C LYS A 347 15.88 -8.47 26.28
N GLY A 348 15.12 -9.45 25.82
CA GLY A 348 15.57 -10.83 25.61
C GLY A 348 14.45 -11.71 25.10
N LEU A 349 14.76 -12.98 24.85
CA LEU A 349 13.82 -13.99 24.36
C LEU A 349 13.96 -15.25 25.20
N VAL A 350 12.86 -15.71 25.80
CA VAL A 350 12.79 -17.00 26.46
C VAL A 350 12.22 -18.04 25.47
N TYR A 351 12.74 -19.25 25.48
CA TYR A 351 12.24 -20.32 24.62
C TYR A 351 11.93 -21.61 25.40
N VAL A 352 10.96 -22.37 24.90
CA VAL A 352 10.64 -23.72 25.36
C VAL A 352 10.50 -24.66 24.17
N ARG A 353 11.31 -25.70 24.12
CA ARG A 353 11.17 -26.80 23.15
C ARG A 353 10.14 -27.79 23.61
N CYS A 354 9.16 -28.07 22.77
CA CYS A 354 8.18 -29.14 23.00
C CYS A 354 8.68 -30.40 22.28
N ASN A 355 9.35 -31.30 23.01
CA ASN A 355 9.95 -32.49 22.44
C ASN A 355 8.89 -33.53 21.99
N ASP A 356 9.26 -34.39 21.05
CA ASP A 356 8.37 -35.43 20.51
C ASP A 356 7.94 -36.47 21.54
N ASP A 357 8.75 -36.69 22.56
CA ASP A 357 8.44 -37.58 23.71
C ASP A 357 7.45 -36.93 24.70
N GLY A 358 7.11 -35.66 24.52
CA GLY A 358 6.23 -34.88 25.38
C GLY A 358 6.93 -34.17 26.53
N SER A 359 8.26 -34.25 26.63
CA SER A 359 9.05 -33.46 27.58
C SER A 359 9.28 -32.04 27.05
N PHE A 360 9.64 -31.16 27.98
CA PHE A 360 9.97 -29.76 27.65
C PHE A 360 11.40 -29.45 28.04
N LYS A 361 12.06 -28.58 27.23
CA LYS A 361 13.37 -28.02 27.54
C LYS A 361 13.35 -26.52 27.33
N SER A 362 13.70 -25.74 28.34
CA SER A 362 13.62 -24.30 28.32
C SER A 362 14.96 -23.62 28.61
N SER A 363 15.09 -22.36 28.21
CA SER A 363 16.19 -21.48 28.65
C SER A 363 16.06 -21.07 30.13
N VAL A 364 14.92 -21.38 30.78
CA VAL A 364 14.59 -21.02 32.17
C VAL A 364 14.24 -22.23 33.03
N ASP A 365 14.73 -23.45 32.69
CA ASP A 365 14.51 -24.69 33.43
C ASP A 365 14.86 -24.60 34.93
N LYS A 366 15.72 -23.65 35.32
CA LYS A 366 16.08 -23.42 36.74
C LYS A 366 14.91 -22.90 37.59
N PHE A 367 13.94 -22.26 36.95
CA PHE A 367 12.84 -21.57 37.63
C PHE A 367 11.49 -22.22 37.42
N TYR A 368 11.31 -22.99 36.32
CA TYR A 368 10.04 -23.58 35.91
C TYR A 368 10.17 -25.08 35.66
N ASP A 369 9.29 -25.83 36.26
CA ASP A 369 9.27 -27.29 36.10
C ASP A 369 8.43 -27.76 34.91
N GLN A 370 8.37 -29.05 34.64
CA GLN A 370 7.63 -29.66 33.53
C GLN A 370 6.12 -29.31 33.57
N LYS A 371 5.54 -29.13 34.77
CA LYS A 371 4.12 -28.81 34.94
C LYS A 371 3.86 -27.37 34.52
N ASP A 372 4.74 -26.43 34.91
CA ASP A 372 4.67 -25.05 34.51
C ASP A 372 4.76 -24.94 32.96
N LEU A 373 5.75 -25.61 32.35
CA LEU A 373 5.97 -25.60 30.91
C LEU A 373 4.82 -26.27 30.12
N THR A 374 4.18 -27.27 30.70
CA THR A 374 2.95 -27.86 30.13
C THR A 374 1.81 -26.85 30.12
N SER A 375 1.67 -26.07 31.20
CA SER A 375 0.66 -24.99 31.25
C SER A 375 0.89 -23.91 30.20
N TRP A 376 2.16 -23.56 29.95
CA TRP A 376 2.53 -22.61 28.87
C TRP A 376 2.21 -23.17 27.49
N ALA A 377 2.52 -24.47 27.25
CA ALA A 377 2.18 -25.14 26.01
C ALA A 377 0.67 -25.14 25.74
N ASN A 378 -0.13 -25.46 26.75
CA ASN A 378 -1.58 -25.42 26.64
C ASN A 378 -2.11 -24.01 26.34
N LYS A 379 -1.55 -22.97 26.99
CA LYS A 379 -1.99 -21.58 26.84
C LYS A 379 -1.62 -20.99 25.47
N THR A 380 -0.49 -21.41 24.90
CA THR A 380 -0.03 -21.01 23.56
C THR A 380 -0.53 -21.92 22.45
N GLY A 381 -1.22 -23.01 22.78
CA GLY A 381 -1.67 -24.03 21.82
C GLY A 381 -0.53 -24.83 21.20
N ALA A 382 0.66 -24.87 21.85
CA ALA A 382 1.82 -25.58 21.35
C ALA A 382 1.61 -27.10 21.39
N LYS A 383 2.09 -27.78 20.37
CA LYS A 383 2.06 -29.25 20.20
C LYS A 383 3.46 -29.82 20.31
N LYS A 384 3.55 -31.15 20.37
CA LYS A 384 4.82 -31.88 20.24
C LYS A 384 5.51 -31.45 18.93
N GLY A 385 6.80 -31.21 18.99
CA GLY A 385 7.56 -30.71 17.85
C GLY A 385 7.62 -29.17 17.71
N ASP A 386 6.84 -28.44 18.49
CA ASP A 386 6.81 -26.97 18.41
C ASP A 386 7.89 -26.29 19.29
N LEU A 387 8.12 -25.02 19.05
CA LEU A 387 8.95 -24.15 19.87
C LEU A 387 8.09 -22.99 20.40
N ILE A 388 8.02 -22.83 21.71
CA ILE A 388 7.40 -21.66 22.30
C ILE A 388 8.45 -20.56 22.44
N LEU A 389 8.13 -19.36 21.98
CA LEU A 389 8.93 -18.15 22.16
C LEU A 389 8.16 -17.14 23.01
N ILE A 390 8.83 -16.58 24.03
CA ILE A 390 8.19 -15.75 25.04
C ILE A 390 8.94 -14.43 25.18
N LEU A 391 8.17 -13.34 25.18
CA LEU A 391 8.62 -11.98 25.50
C LEU A 391 7.88 -11.46 26.73
N SER A 392 8.50 -10.50 27.42
CA SER A 392 7.91 -9.84 28.58
C SER A 392 8.32 -8.38 28.66
N GLY A 393 7.43 -7.51 29.11
CA GLY A 393 7.69 -6.09 29.21
C GLY A 393 6.46 -5.25 29.52
N ASN A 394 6.46 -3.99 29.08
CA ASN A 394 5.28 -3.14 29.05
C ASN A 394 4.25 -3.70 28.08
N THR A 395 2.98 -3.58 28.40
CA THR A 395 1.88 -4.23 27.66
C THR A 395 1.85 -3.89 26.18
N ASN A 396 1.91 -2.61 25.83
CA ASN A 396 1.83 -2.18 24.44
C ASN A 396 3.11 -2.51 23.65
N GLU A 397 4.27 -2.29 24.26
CA GLU A 397 5.56 -2.57 23.65
C GLU A 397 5.73 -4.07 23.38
N VAL A 398 5.47 -4.92 24.36
CA VAL A 398 5.68 -6.37 24.21
C VAL A 398 4.72 -7.01 23.21
N ARG A 399 3.50 -6.49 23.08
CA ARG A 399 2.55 -6.89 22.03
C ARG A 399 3.10 -6.56 20.64
N SER A 400 3.57 -5.33 20.42
CA SER A 400 4.17 -4.90 19.16
C SER A 400 5.44 -5.68 18.82
N GLN A 401 6.30 -5.93 19.81
CA GLN A 401 7.53 -6.72 19.66
C GLN A 401 7.22 -8.16 19.26
N MET A 402 6.23 -8.79 19.90
CA MET A 402 5.80 -10.16 19.59
C MET A 402 5.11 -10.25 18.23
N SER A 403 4.30 -9.26 17.86
CA SER A 403 3.71 -9.16 16.52
C SER A 403 4.80 -9.11 15.44
N SER A 404 5.83 -8.29 15.65
CA SER A 404 6.98 -8.19 14.74
C SER A 404 7.74 -9.51 14.64
N LEU A 405 8.00 -10.19 15.77
CA LEU A 405 8.64 -11.51 15.78
C LEU A 405 7.79 -12.57 15.07
N ARG A 406 6.48 -12.54 15.25
CA ARG A 406 5.53 -13.43 14.58
C ARG A 406 5.62 -13.29 13.05
N LEU A 407 5.70 -12.08 12.53
CA LEU A 407 5.82 -11.81 11.09
C LEU A 407 7.19 -12.23 10.55
N GLU A 408 8.28 -11.97 11.27
CA GLU A 408 9.63 -12.39 10.90
C GLU A 408 9.74 -13.93 10.82
N LEU A 409 9.16 -14.63 11.78
CA LEU A 409 9.10 -16.10 11.78
C LEU A 409 8.27 -16.62 10.60
N ALA A 410 7.13 -16.00 10.34
CA ALA A 410 6.26 -16.40 9.23
C ALA A 410 6.93 -16.22 7.87
N GLU A 411 7.72 -15.16 7.69
CA GLU A 411 8.52 -14.96 6.49
C GLU A 411 9.59 -16.04 6.34
N ASN A 412 10.39 -16.27 7.38
CA ASN A 412 11.47 -17.26 7.38
C ASN A 412 10.97 -18.71 7.20
N LEU A 413 9.72 -19.00 7.61
CA LEU A 413 9.05 -20.29 7.46
C LEU A 413 8.20 -20.39 6.19
N ASN A 414 8.18 -19.36 5.33
CA ASN A 414 7.36 -19.27 4.12
C ASN A 414 5.86 -19.49 4.38
N LEU A 415 5.33 -18.99 5.50
CA LEU A 415 3.91 -19.09 5.85
C LEU A 415 3.06 -17.96 5.23
N ARG A 416 3.70 -16.93 4.67
CA ARG A 416 3.05 -15.77 4.05
C ARG A 416 2.96 -15.96 2.53
N ASN A 417 2.05 -16.83 2.08
CA ASN A 417 1.85 -17.06 0.65
C ASN A 417 1.28 -15.80 -0.03
N PRO A 418 1.97 -15.17 -1.00
CA PRO A 418 1.51 -13.94 -1.66
C PRO A 418 0.27 -14.15 -2.56
N ASN A 419 -0.07 -15.40 -2.90
CA ASN A 419 -1.24 -15.73 -3.70
C ASN A 419 -2.47 -16.09 -2.85
N GLU A 420 -2.34 -16.06 -1.52
CA GLU A 420 -3.44 -16.25 -0.58
C GLU A 420 -3.92 -14.89 -0.05
N PHE A 421 -5.22 -14.69 -0.04
CA PHE A 421 -5.84 -13.44 0.40
C PHE A 421 -6.77 -13.72 1.58
N ALA A 422 -6.43 -13.15 2.73
CA ALA A 422 -7.14 -13.31 3.99
C ALA A 422 -7.60 -11.92 4.51
N PRO A 423 -8.70 -11.39 3.98
CA PRO A 423 -9.27 -10.13 4.45
C PRO A 423 -10.01 -10.33 5.78
N LEU A 424 -10.02 -9.29 6.61
CA LEU A 424 -10.84 -9.21 7.82
C LEU A 424 -11.20 -7.76 8.14
N TRP A 425 -12.23 -7.61 8.96
CA TRP A 425 -12.58 -6.32 9.55
C TRP A 425 -12.09 -6.26 11.00
N VAL A 426 -11.46 -5.14 11.35
CA VAL A 426 -11.18 -4.78 12.74
C VAL A 426 -12.11 -3.63 13.12
N THR A 427 -12.79 -3.76 14.26
CA THR A 427 -13.83 -2.81 14.73
C THR A 427 -13.63 -2.45 16.20
N ASP A 428 -14.46 -1.56 16.71
CA ASP A 428 -14.51 -1.21 18.13
C ASP A 428 -13.20 -0.66 18.68
N PHE A 429 -12.52 0.15 17.86
CA PHE A 429 -11.33 0.87 18.28
C PHE A 429 -11.61 1.81 19.47
N PRO A 430 -10.60 2.13 20.29
CA PRO A 430 -10.72 3.26 21.21
C PRO A 430 -11.08 4.55 20.45
N LEU A 431 -11.95 5.37 21.01
CA LEU A 431 -12.30 6.67 20.43
C LEU A 431 -11.15 7.67 20.54
N LEU A 432 -10.50 7.66 21.70
CA LEU A 432 -9.45 8.58 22.10
C LEU A 432 -8.27 7.82 22.69
N GLU A 433 -7.06 8.27 22.37
CA GLU A 433 -5.82 7.85 23.00
C GLU A 433 -5.25 8.99 23.83
N TRP A 434 -4.72 8.66 25.01
CA TRP A 434 -4.02 9.61 25.85
C TRP A 434 -2.55 9.65 25.48
N ASP A 435 -2.05 10.81 25.11
CA ASP A 435 -0.64 11.03 24.88
C ASP A 435 0.02 11.66 26.11
N GLU A 436 0.99 10.96 26.68
CA GLU A 436 1.71 11.39 27.88
C GLU A 436 2.65 12.57 27.61
N GLU A 437 3.19 12.69 26.41
CA GLU A 437 4.12 13.76 26.05
C GLU A 437 3.39 15.11 25.94
N SER A 438 2.27 15.15 25.22
CA SER A 438 1.46 16.35 25.04
C SER A 438 0.49 16.59 26.20
N ASN A 439 0.28 15.58 27.07
CA ASN A 439 -0.70 15.57 28.15
C ASN A 439 -2.13 15.91 27.66
N LYS A 440 -2.53 15.33 26.53
CA LYS A 440 -3.81 15.54 25.85
C LYS A 440 -4.35 14.24 25.27
N PHE A 441 -5.65 14.24 24.99
CA PHE A 441 -6.26 13.21 24.16
C PHE A 441 -6.05 13.52 22.69
N HIS A 442 -5.78 12.47 21.90
CA HIS A 442 -5.82 12.47 20.46
C HIS A 442 -6.94 11.54 19.97
N ALA A 443 -7.58 11.88 18.88
CA ALA A 443 -8.52 10.96 18.23
C ALA A 443 -7.71 9.81 17.60
N MET A 444 -8.11 8.57 17.86
CA MET A 444 -7.40 7.43 17.29
C MET A 444 -7.53 7.35 15.76
N HIS A 445 -8.68 7.73 15.21
CA HIS A 445 -8.92 7.80 13.77
C HIS A 445 -9.03 9.24 13.27
N HIS A 446 -10.11 9.94 13.66
CA HIS A 446 -10.40 11.28 13.16
C HIS A 446 -11.27 12.04 14.16
N PRO A 447 -11.15 13.37 14.31
CA PRO A 447 -12.00 14.18 15.18
C PRO A 447 -13.51 14.10 14.92
N PHE A 448 -13.90 13.69 13.71
CA PHE A 448 -15.32 13.53 13.32
C PHE A 448 -15.84 12.10 13.47
N THR A 449 -15.06 11.18 14.03
CA THR A 449 -15.48 9.80 14.29
C THR A 449 -16.54 9.77 15.41
N SER A 450 -17.68 9.13 15.15
CA SER A 450 -18.73 8.96 16.13
C SER A 450 -18.32 8.00 17.25
N PRO A 451 -18.55 8.34 18.51
CA PRO A 451 -18.55 7.34 19.58
C PRO A 451 -19.67 6.32 19.35
N LYS A 452 -19.57 5.15 19.99
CA LYS A 452 -20.74 4.26 20.12
C LYS A 452 -21.83 5.01 20.86
N LEU A 453 -23.03 5.09 20.27
CA LEU A 453 -24.12 5.96 20.78
C LEU A 453 -24.64 5.56 22.17
N ASP A 454 -24.55 4.29 22.52
CA ASP A 454 -24.84 3.75 23.84
C ASP A 454 -23.81 4.11 24.91
N GLN A 455 -22.67 4.68 24.52
CA GLN A 455 -21.55 5.09 25.39
C GLN A 455 -21.43 6.63 25.55
N LEU A 456 -22.41 7.42 25.13
CA LEU A 456 -22.35 8.89 25.23
C LEU A 456 -22.23 9.39 26.69
N ASP A 457 -22.85 8.71 27.64
CA ASP A 457 -22.69 9.05 29.05
C ASP A 457 -21.30 8.69 29.61
N LEU A 458 -20.67 7.65 29.05
CA LEU A 458 -19.32 7.27 29.36
C LEU A 458 -18.32 8.30 28.79
N LEU A 459 -18.57 8.84 27.60
CA LEU A 459 -17.77 9.91 26.99
C LEU A 459 -17.62 11.13 27.91
N LYS A 460 -18.68 11.47 28.66
CA LYS A 460 -18.66 12.59 29.63
C LYS A 460 -17.87 12.29 30.91
N LYS A 461 -17.84 11.00 31.33
CA LYS A 461 -17.30 10.57 32.63
C LYS A 461 -15.90 9.98 32.54
N ASN A 462 -15.66 9.14 31.55
CA ASN A 462 -14.40 8.43 31.31
C ASN A 462 -14.13 8.23 29.83
N PRO A 463 -13.65 9.27 29.11
CA PRO A 463 -13.46 9.24 27.67
C PRO A 463 -12.46 8.18 27.19
N LYS A 464 -11.53 7.72 28.03
CA LYS A 464 -10.54 6.66 27.70
C LYS A 464 -11.18 5.30 27.37
N GLU A 465 -12.34 5.00 27.94
CA GLU A 465 -13.00 3.70 27.78
C GLU A 465 -14.02 3.68 26.63
N VAL A 466 -14.25 4.83 25.99
CA VAL A 466 -15.24 4.94 24.92
C VAL A 466 -14.72 4.31 23.64
N LYS A 467 -15.56 3.48 23.04
CA LYS A 467 -15.27 2.86 21.73
C LYS A 467 -15.80 3.72 20.59
N ALA A 468 -15.04 3.76 19.52
CA ALA A 468 -15.40 4.43 18.29
C ALA A 468 -16.33 3.57 17.42
N ASN A 469 -17.14 4.23 16.64
CA ASN A 469 -17.87 3.62 15.52
C ASN A 469 -16.96 3.60 14.27
N ALA A 470 -15.74 3.07 14.47
CA ALA A 470 -14.69 2.99 13.46
C ALA A 470 -14.39 1.54 13.08
N TYR A 471 -13.84 1.37 11.88
CA TYR A 471 -13.55 0.08 11.30
C TYR A 471 -12.39 0.19 10.31
N ASP A 472 -11.51 -0.82 10.31
CA ASP A 472 -10.44 -0.98 9.35
C ASP A 472 -10.61 -2.28 8.57
N LEU A 473 -10.42 -2.19 7.26
CA LEU A 473 -10.31 -3.33 6.37
C LEU A 473 -8.85 -3.73 6.27
N VAL A 474 -8.55 -4.91 6.76
CA VAL A 474 -7.20 -5.48 6.76
C VAL A 474 -7.13 -6.59 5.71
N LEU A 475 -6.03 -6.63 4.96
CA LEU A 475 -5.75 -7.67 3.97
C LEU A 475 -4.28 -8.12 4.13
N ASN A 476 -4.06 -9.40 4.44
CA ASN A 476 -2.73 -9.99 4.55
C ASN A 476 -1.79 -9.22 5.50
N GLY A 477 -2.30 -8.79 6.66
CA GLY A 477 -1.51 -8.04 7.64
C GLY A 477 -1.29 -6.56 7.32
N ASN A 478 -2.02 -6.03 6.35
CA ASN A 478 -1.98 -4.62 5.98
C ASN A 478 -3.37 -4.02 6.07
N GLU A 479 -3.49 -2.89 6.73
CA GLU A 479 -4.65 -2.01 6.61
C GLU A 479 -4.71 -1.49 5.18
N ILE A 480 -5.72 -1.90 4.42
CA ILE A 480 -5.96 -1.42 3.08
C ILE A 480 -6.95 -0.26 3.03
N GLY A 481 -7.67 -0.03 4.10
CA GLY A 481 -8.54 1.12 4.26
C GLY A 481 -9.16 1.19 5.63
N GLY A 482 -9.47 2.40 6.06
CA GLY A 482 -10.12 2.69 7.33
C GLY A 482 -11.22 3.72 7.19
N GLY A 483 -12.14 3.70 8.13
CA GLY A 483 -13.27 4.61 8.15
C GLY A 483 -14.07 4.60 9.44
N SER A 484 -15.12 5.38 9.44
CA SER A 484 -16.03 5.46 10.60
C SER A 484 -17.42 5.94 10.20
N ILE A 485 -18.39 5.72 11.09
CA ILE A 485 -19.60 6.55 11.13
C ILE A 485 -19.21 7.90 11.69
N ARG A 486 -19.74 8.97 11.11
CA ARG A 486 -19.38 10.35 11.47
C ARG A 486 -20.34 10.91 12.50
N ILE A 487 -19.82 11.83 13.30
CA ILE A 487 -20.67 12.69 14.13
C ILE A 487 -21.41 13.63 13.18
N HIS A 488 -22.74 13.70 13.31
CA HIS A 488 -23.60 14.65 12.60
C HIS A 488 -24.39 15.53 13.57
N ASP A 489 -24.30 15.27 14.87
CA ASP A 489 -24.87 16.10 15.95
C ASP A 489 -23.82 17.11 16.46
N LYS A 490 -24.18 18.41 16.40
CA LYS A 490 -23.30 19.51 16.80
C LYS A 490 -22.85 19.43 18.26
N ASN A 491 -23.73 18.96 19.17
CA ASN A 491 -23.40 18.90 20.61
C ASN A 491 -22.38 17.80 20.88
N ILE A 492 -22.52 16.65 20.20
CA ILE A 492 -21.55 15.56 20.31
C ILE A 492 -20.21 16.00 19.73
N GLN A 493 -20.21 16.72 18.58
CA GLN A 493 -18.99 17.22 17.98
C GLN A 493 -18.28 18.26 18.85
N SER A 494 -19.02 19.17 19.46
CA SER A 494 -18.46 20.15 20.41
C SER A 494 -17.84 19.47 21.64
N LEU A 495 -18.47 18.41 22.15
CA LEU A 495 -17.92 17.60 23.24
C LEU A 495 -16.61 16.90 22.82
N MET A 496 -16.55 16.36 21.61
CA MET A 496 -15.32 15.76 21.08
C MET A 496 -14.18 16.78 20.98
N PHE A 497 -14.42 17.96 20.41
CA PHE A 497 -13.40 19.02 20.32
C PHE A 497 -12.88 19.43 21.69
N LYS A 498 -13.77 19.52 22.69
CA LYS A 498 -13.39 19.81 24.09
C LYS A 498 -12.44 18.73 24.65
N HIS A 499 -12.71 17.44 24.41
CA HIS A 499 -11.81 16.35 24.85
C HIS A 499 -10.47 16.39 24.14
N LEU A 500 -10.43 16.80 22.86
CA LEU A 500 -9.21 16.96 22.07
C LEU A 500 -8.43 18.24 22.44
N GLY A 501 -8.97 19.07 23.37
CA GLY A 501 -8.32 20.26 23.88
C GLY A 501 -8.47 21.50 23.01
N PHE A 502 -9.42 21.52 22.05
CA PHE A 502 -9.77 22.74 21.32
C PHE A 502 -10.61 23.68 22.19
N SER A 503 -10.29 24.97 22.16
CA SER A 503 -11.21 26.01 22.58
C SER A 503 -12.35 26.17 21.55
N GLU A 504 -13.44 26.82 21.94
CA GLU A 504 -14.56 27.11 21.03
C GLU A 504 -14.10 27.96 19.82
N ASP A 505 -13.23 28.95 20.08
CA ASP A 505 -12.70 29.83 19.02
C ASP A 505 -11.82 29.05 18.03
N GLU A 506 -10.92 28.19 18.52
CA GLU A 506 -10.06 27.33 17.66
C GLU A 506 -10.90 26.35 16.84
N ALA A 507 -11.89 25.70 17.45
CA ALA A 507 -12.79 24.79 16.76
C ALA A 507 -13.62 25.52 15.67
N ASN A 508 -14.11 26.74 15.97
CA ASN A 508 -14.83 27.56 15.01
C ASN A 508 -13.92 28.08 13.89
N GLU A 509 -12.70 28.47 14.22
CA GLU A 509 -11.75 28.90 13.21
C GLU A 509 -11.39 27.77 12.22
N GLN A 510 -11.12 26.57 12.72
CA GLN A 510 -10.69 25.45 11.89
C GLN A 510 -11.84 24.73 11.18
N PHE A 511 -12.95 24.49 11.88
CA PHE A 511 -14.04 23.61 11.44
C PHE A 511 -15.42 24.30 11.41
N GLY A 512 -15.48 25.61 11.67
CA GLY A 512 -16.74 26.35 11.77
C GLY A 512 -17.63 26.20 10.52
N PHE A 513 -17.04 26.14 9.33
CA PHE A 513 -17.77 25.93 8.09
C PHE A 513 -18.52 24.59 8.06
N LEU A 514 -17.93 23.52 8.60
CA LEU A 514 -18.55 22.21 8.69
C LEU A 514 -19.60 22.17 9.80
N MET A 515 -19.29 22.74 10.98
CA MET A 515 -20.23 22.85 12.10
C MET A 515 -21.48 23.64 11.71
N ASN A 516 -21.32 24.71 10.94
CA ASN A 516 -22.43 25.49 10.39
C ASN A 516 -23.27 24.67 9.39
N ALA A 517 -22.61 23.88 8.53
CA ALA A 517 -23.32 23.00 7.59
C ALA A 517 -24.22 21.99 8.34
N PHE A 518 -23.77 21.46 9.47
CA PHE A 518 -24.57 20.50 10.25
C PHE A 518 -25.86 21.11 10.81
N GLU A 519 -25.93 22.42 11.00
CA GLU A 519 -27.18 23.11 11.40
C GLU A 519 -28.29 23.08 10.33
N TYR A 520 -27.92 22.81 9.08
CA TYR A 520 -28.86 22.72 7.95
C TYR A 520 -29.32 21.29 7.67
N GLY A 521 -29.21 20.38 8.62
CA GLY A 521 -29.77 19.03 8.52
C GLY A 521 -28.81 18.01 7.94
N ALA A 522 -27.64 17.83 8.56
CA ALA A 522 -26.72 16.76 8.22
C ALA A 522 -27.36 15.39 8.45
N PRO A 523 -27.40 14.50 7.44
CA PRO A 523 -27.89 13.13 7.62
C PRO A 523 -26.89 12.30 8.47
N PRO A 524 -27.33 11.20 9.10
CA PRO A 524 -26.41 10.16 9.53
C PRO A 524 -25.59 9.69 8.34
N HIS A 525 -24.25 9.67 8.46
CA HIS A 525 -23.38 9.30 7.34
C HIS A 525 -22.12 8.62 7.83
N GLY A 526 -21.47 7.92 6.94
CA GLY A 526 -20.21 7.22 7.19
C GLY A 526 -19.51 6.86 5.89
N GLY A 527 -18.25 6.52 5.99
CA GLY A 527 -17.46 6.19 4.81
C GLY A 527 -16.16 5.50 5.14
N ILE A 528 -15.41 5.22 4.09
CA ILE A 528 -14.11 4.56 4.14
C ILE A 528 -13.18 5.17 3.09
N ALA A 529 -11.90 5.19 3.39
CA ALA A 529 -10.85 5.52 2.43
C ALA A 529 -9.93 4.32 2.25
N LEU A 530 -9.83 3.79 1.03
CA LEU A 530 -8.96 2.68 0.70
C LEU A 530 -7.68 3.21 0.04
N GLY A 531 -6.51 2.79 0.50
CA GLY A 531 -5.22 3.13 -0.11
C GLY A 531 -5.02 2.38 -1.44
N LEU A 532 -5.27 3.04 -2.58
CA LEU A 532 -5.18 2.40 -3.90
C LEU A 532 -3.80 1.82 -4.18
N ASP A 533 -2.74 2.54 -3.84
CA ASP A 533 -1.37 2.12 -4.12
C ASP A 533 -1.05 0.81 -3.40
N ARG A 534 -1.42 0.71 -2.12
CA ARG A 534 -1.23 -0.48 -1.28
C ARG A 534 -2.12 -1.64 -1.74
N LEU A 535 -3.39 -1.37 -2.00
CA LEU A 535 -4.33 -2.38 -2.50
C LEU A 535 -3.84 -3.03 -3.80
N VAL A 536 -3.37 -2.22 -4.75
CA VAL A 536 -2.83 -2.71 -6.03
C VAL A 536 -1.58 -3.55 -5.83
N ALA A 537 -0.64 -3.13 -4.97
CA ALA A 537 0.58 -3.87 -4.68
C ALA A 537 0.25 -5.24 -4.06
N ILE A 538 -0.60 -5.29 -3.04
CA ILE A 538 -1.02 -6.54 -2.38
C ILE A 538 -1.76 -7.46 -3.38
N LEU A 539 -2.69 -6.94 -4.18
CA LEU A 539 -3.37 -7.73 -5.21
C LEU A 539 -2.40 -8.30 -6.26
N HIS A 540 -1.27 -7.65 -6.50
CA HIS A 540 -0.24 -8.17 -7.39
C HIS A 540 0.74 -9.14 -6.71
N GLY A 541 0.75 -9.19 -5.37
CA GLY A 541 1.60 -10.06 -4.56
C GLY A 541 2.93 -9.42 -4.13
N GLU A 542 2.98 -8.09 -4.05
CA GLU A 542 4.17 -7.32 -3.67
C GLU A 542 3.89 -6.40 -2.48
N GLU A 543 4.93 -6.07 -1.72
CA GLU A 543 4.84 -5.16 -0.57
C GLU A 543 5.15 -3.70 -0.96
N SER A 544 6.04 -3.49 -1.94
CA SER A 544 6.42 -2.14 -2.38
C SER A 544 5.40 -1.52 -3.30
N ILE A 545 4.97 -0.30 -3.01
CA ILE A 545 4.02 0.46 -3.83
C ILE A 545 4.67 1.23 -4.99
N ARG A 546 6.01 1.42 -4.98
CA ARG A 546 6.71 2.34 -5.89
C ARG A 546 6.53 2.04 -7.36
N ASP A 547 6.61 0.77 -7.72
CA ASP A 547 6.54 0.35 -9.12
C ASP A 547 5.12 0.45 -9.72
N TYR A 548 4.11 0.60 -8.85
CA TYR A 548 2.71 0.86 -9.24
C TYR A 548 2.38 2.35 -9.40
N ILE A 549 3.33 3.22 -9.07
CA ILE A 549 3.24 4.67 -9.28
C ILE A 549 4.12 5.03 -10.47
N ALA A 550 3.57 5.76 -11.44
CA ALA A 550 4.28 6.08 -12.67
C ALA A 550 5.60 6.84 -12.39
N PHE A 551 5.54 7.86 -11.53
CA PHE A 551 6.66 8.71 -11.14
C PHE A 551 6.72 8.85 -9.62
N PRO A 552 7.27 7.84 -8.89
CA PRO A 552 7.36 7.88 -7.43
C PRO A 552 8.50 8.79 -6.96
N LYS A 553 8.40 9.26 -5.71
CA LYS A 553 9.53 9.90 -5.00
C LYS A 553 10.47 8.83 -4.43
N ASN A 554 11.75 9.18 -4.30
CA ASN A 554 12.75 8.34 -3.62
C ASN A 554 12.58 8.37 -2.08
N ASN A 555 13.42 7.65 -1.34
CA ASN A 555 13.40 7.60 0.13
C ASN A 555 13.62 8.96 0.81
N SER A 556 14.18 9.94 0.09
CA SER A 556 14.38 11.31 0.59
C SER A 556 13.26 12.27 0.18
N GLY A 557 12.15 11.78 -0.36
CA GLY A 557 11.02 12.59 -0.81
C GLY A 557 11.28 13.36 -2.10
N LYS A 558 12.31 12.99 -2.86
CA LYS A 558 12.69 13.70 -4.09
C LYS A 558 12.23 12.97 -5.35
N ASP A 559 11.79 13.75 -6.31
CA ASP A 559 11.68 13.32 -7.69
C ASP A 559 13.01 13.61 -8.39
N VAL A 560 13.83 12.57 -8.56
CA VAL A 560 15.17 12.71 -9.15
C VAL A 560 15.17 12.82 -10.67
N MET A 561 14.01 12.66 -11.32
CA MET A 561 13.85 12.82 -12.76
C MET A 561 13.67 14.28 -13.16
N ILE A 562 12.90 15.02 -12.36
CA ILE A 562 12.59 16.45 -12.62
C ILE A 562 13.26 17.39 -11.61
N ASP A 563 14.12 16.87 -10.74
CA ASP A 563 14.82 17.61 -9.68
C ASP A 563 13.88 18.38 -8.73
N ALA A 564 12.75 17.75 -8.34
CA ALA A 564 11.82 18.34 -7.38
C ALA A 564 12.05 17.75 -5.96
N PRO A 565 11.97 18.58 -4.87
CA PRO A 565 11.72 20.02 -4.88
C PRO A 565 12.92 20.84 -5.38
N SER A 566 12.66 21.97 -6.02
CA SER A 566 13.66 22.90 -6.56
C SER A 566 13.58 24.27 -5.88
N LYS A 567 14.61 25.08 -6.07
CA LYS A 567 14.64 26.46 -5.58
C LYS A 567 13.74 27.35 -6.46
N LEU A 568 13.08 28.32 -5.83
CA LEU A 568 12.44 29.43 -6.52
C LEU A 568 13.46 30.59 -6.69
N ASP A 569 13.28 31.40 -7.70
CA ASP A 569 14.05 32.62 -7.86
C ASP A 569 13.57 33.75 -6.91
N ASP A 570 14.41 34.78 -6.72
CA ASP A 570 14.13 35.88 -5.78
C ASP A 570 12.91 36.71 -6.19
N LEU A 571 12.65 36.84 -7.48
CA LEU A 571 11.48 37.57 -7.99
C LEU A 571 10.19 36.84 -7.60
N GLN A 572 10.16 35.51 -7.83
CA GLN A 572 9.01 34.69 -7.51
C GLN A 572 8.78 34.64 -5.98
N LEU A 573 9.86 34.55 -5.18
CA LEU A 573 9.75 34.65 -3.71
C LEU A 573 9.17 36.00 -3.27
N SER A 574 9.65 37.09 -3.88
CA SER A 574 9.13 38.45 -3.60
C SER A 574 7.66 38.60 -3.97
N GLU A 575 7.23 38.07 -5.12
CA GLU A 575 5.82 38.08 -5.55
C GLU A 575 4.90 37.27 -4.64
N LEU A 576 5.46 36.27 -3.91
CA LEU A 576 4.76 35.47 -2.94
C LEU A 576 4.88 36.01 -1.50
N PHE A 577 5.52 37.16 -1.32
CA PHE A 577 5.80 37.79 -0.01
C PHE A 577 6.63 36.85 0.92
N LEU A 578 7.48 36.01 0.36
CA LEU A 578 8.28 35.04 1.10
C LEU A 578 9.75 35.45 1.17
N LYS A 579 10.37 35.17 2.31
CA LYS A 579 11.82 35.29 2.52
C LYS A 579 12.38 34.02 3.15
N LEU A 580 13.37 33.43 2.52
CA LEU A 580 14.08 32.29 3.09
C LEU A 580 14.95 32.76 4.25
N LYS A 581 14.95 32.00 5.36
CA LYS A 581 15.93 32.20 6.43
C LYS A 581 17.28 31.67 5.97
N ASP A 582 18.36 32.40 6.29
CA ASP A 582 19.71 31.90 6.08
C ASP A 582 19.90 30.60 6.88
N LYS A 583 20.48 29.59 6.23
CA LYS A 583 20.88 28.38 6.97
C LYS A 583 21.96 28.80 7.96
N LYS A 584 21.70 28.61 9.26
CA LYS A 584 22.73 28.74 10.28
C LYS A 584 23.79 27.66 10.12
#